data_75338f0fd43fcb741fa3bbe62230ea83
#
_entry.id   75338f0fd43fcb741fa3bbe62230ea83
#
_cell.length_a   1.000
_cell.length_b   1.000
_cell.length_c   1.000
_cell.angle_alpha   90.00
_cell.angle_beta   90.00
_cell.angle_gamma   90.00
#
_symmetry.space_group_name_H-M   'P 1'
#
loop_
_entity.id
_entity.type
_entity.pdbx_description
1 polymer ?
#
loop_
_entity_poly.entity_id
_entity_poly.type
_entity_poly.pdbx_seq_one_letter_code
_entity_poly.pdbx_strand_id
1 'polypeptide(L)'
;GGGAADAPRVVAACRSLDAPLVVDAGRWDERAARCASAIYADALVLVTHGDLEGAAALSATCAALPPPCPAITLVCAGERWGAGVRECAPGPILRAPTRPGRNLRGLMRALESVSSARAGGDASLTGEPLAIEARHA
;
A
#
# COMPACT_ATOMS: atom_id res chain seq x y z
N GLY A 1 12.76 -22.99 0.76
CA GLY A 1 12.38 -21.80 0.11
C GLY A 1 11.12 -21.93 -0.74
N GLY A 2 9.96 -22.19 -0.12
CA GLY A 2 8.66 -22.12 -0.77
C GLY A 2 8.29 -20.62 -0.89
N GLY A 3 8.64 -20.03 -2.01
CA GLY A 3 8.46 -18.60 -2.15
C GLY A 3 7.24 -18.24 -2.98
N ALA A 4 7.21 -17.03 -3.51
CA ALA A 4 6.20 -16.40 -4.32
C ALA A 4 5.58 -17.21 -5.48
N ALA A 5 6.16 -18.35 -5.87
CA ALA A 5 5.57 -19.26 -6.86
C ALA A 5 4.28 -19.93 -6.37
N ASP A 6 4.15 -20.12 -5.04
CA ASP A 6 2.96 -20.74 -4.44
C ASP A 6 1.93 -19.72 -3.98
N ALA A 7 2.28 -18.43 -3.92
CA ALA A 7 1.37 -17.38 -3.45
C ALA A 7 0.02 -17.36 -4.20
N PRO A 8 -0.06 -17.47 -5.54
CA PRO A 8 -1.35 -17.51 -6.25
C PRO A 8 -2.24 -18.67 -5.83
N ARG A 9 -1.65 -19.85 -5.57
CA ARG A 9 -2.39 -21.04 -5.11
C ARG A 9 -2.93 -20.87 -3.70
N VAL A 10 -2.08 -20.32 -2.80
CA VAL A 10 -2.49 -20.03 -1.42
C VAL A 10 -3.61 -18.99 -1.41
N VAL A 11 -3.45 -17.90 -2.17
CA VAL A 11 -4.49 -16.87 -2.27
C VAL A 11 -5.78 -17.44 -2.85
N ALA A 12 -5.71 -18.26 -3.90
CA ALA A 12 -6.89 -18.91 -4.47
C ALA A 12 -7.61 -19.79 -3.45
N ALA A 13 -6.87 -20.54 -2.62
CA ALA A 13 -7.44 -21.34 -1.54
C ALA A 13 -8.05 -20.49 -0.42
N CYS A 14 -7.43 -19.33 -0.12
CA CYS A 14 -7.93 -18.42 0.92
C CYS A 14 -9.09 -17.53 0.49
N ARG A 15 -9.34 -17.37 -0.82
CA ARG A 15 -10.45 -16.55 -1.34
C ARG A 15 -11.84 -17.06 -0.94
N SER A 16 -11.96 -18.34 -0.59
CA SER A 16 -13.20 -18.90 -0.03
C SER A 16 -13.45 -18.47 1.42
N LEU A 17 -12.44 -17.91 2.07
CA LEU A 17 -12.56 -17.34 3.39
C LEU A 17 -13.09 -15.91 3.22
N ASP A 18 -14.22 -15.62 3.82
CA ASP A 18 -14.79 -14.26 3.85
C ASP A 18 -14.00 -13.38 4.84
N ALA A 19 -12.72 -13.22 4.57
CA ALA A 19 -11.77 -12.50 5.42
C ALA A 19 -10.72 -11.77 4.56
N PRO A 20 -10.26 -10.58 4.97
CA PRO A 20 -9.17 -9.90 4.31
C PRO A 20 -7.88 -10.72 4.39
N LEU A 21 -7.21 -10.88 3.25
CA LEU A 21 -5.95 -11.58 3.14
C LEU A 21 -4.81 -10.57 2.94
N VAL A 22 -3.80 -10.63 3.80
CA VAL A 22 -2.58 -9.85 3.68
C VAL A 22 -1.45 -10.76 3.23
N VAL A 23 -0.80 -10.38 2.13
CA VAL A 23 0.35 -11.13 1.57
C VAL A 23 1.60 -10.26 1.69
N ASP A 24 2.59 -10.73 2.43
CA ASP A 24 3.91 -10.11 2.45
C ASP A 24 4.66 -10.51 1.18
N ALA A 25 4.81 -9.56 0.26
CA ALA A 25 5.53 -9.74 -0.99
C ALA A 25 7.03 -9.45 -0.87
N GLY A 26 7.49 -9.00 0.29
CA GLY A 26 8.87 -8.60 0.55
C GLY A 26 9.21 -7.27 -0.13
N ARG A 27 10.40 -7.18 -0.74
CA ARG A 27 10.82 -5.99 -1.49
C ARG A 27 9.98 -5.85 -2.76
N TRP A 28 9.59 -4.61 -3.07
CA TRP A 28 8.90 -4.33 -4.33
C TRP A 28 9.88 -4.43 -5.50
N ASP A 29 9.80 -5.52 -6.23
CA ASP A 29 10.58 -5.86 -7.42
C ASP A 29 9.68 -6.55 -8.45
N GLU A 30 10.23 -6.96 -9.60
CA GLU A 30 9.48 -7.67 -10.64
C GLU A 30 8.75 -8.92 -10.14
N ARG A 31 9.31 -9.62 -9.15
CA ARG A 31 8.69 -10.82 -8.59
C ARG A 31 7.47 -10.46 -7.74
N ALA A 32 7.60 -9.42 -6.90
CA ALA A 32 6.50 -8.89 -6.10
C ALA A 32 5.39 -8.33 -7.00
N ALA A 33 5.75 -7.59 -8.05
CA ALA A 33 4.79 -7.04 -9.01
C ALA A 33 4.02 -8.15 -9.75
N ARG A 34 4.73 -9.19 -10.22
CA ARG A 34 4.07 -10.37 -10.82
C ARG A 34 3.17 -11.10 -9.84
N CYS A 35 3.60 -11.24 -8.58
CA CYS A 35 2.78 -11.85 -7.53
C CYS A 35 1.50 -11.04 -7.31
N ALA A 36 1.60 -9.73 -7.10
CA ALA A 36 0.45 -8.85 -6.89
C ALA A 36 -0.56 -8.92 -8.04
N SER A 37 -0.06 -8.95 -9.28
CA SER A 37 -0.90 -9.12 -10.48
C SER A 37 -1.56 -10.50 -10.54
N ALA A 38 -0.81 -11.57 -10.28
CA ALA A 38 -1.31 -12.93 -10.35
C ALA A 38 -2.37 -13.25 -9.29
N ILE A 39 -2.29 -12.60 -8.14
CA ILE A 39 -3.29 -12.74 -7.08
C ILE A 39 -4.45 -11.76 -7.22
N TYR A 40 -4.43 -10.87 -8.22
CA TYR A 40 -5.41 -9.79 -8.38
C TYR A 40 -5.57 -8.99 -7.09
N ALA A 41 -4.45 -8.50 -6.56
CA ALA A 41 -4.45 -7.71 -5.33
C ALA A 41 -5.40 -6.52 -5.45
N ASP A 42 -6.23 -6.29 -4.43
CA ASP A 42 -7.18 -5.18 -4.40
C ASP A 42 -6.49 -3.87 -4.05
N ALA A 43 -5.45 -3.94 -3.22
CA ALA A 43 -4.63 -2.81 -2.82
C ALA A 43 -3.20 -3.24 -2.53
N LEU A 44 -2.27 -2.30 -2.67
CA LEU A 44 -0.86 -2.46 -2.35
C LEU A 44 -0.47 -1.52 -1.21
N VAL A 45 0.28 -2.01 -0.24
CA VAL A 45 0.88 -1.18 0.81
C VAL A 45 2.38 -1.15 0.60
N LEU A 46 2.91 0.01 0.20
CA LEU A 46 4.34 0.26 0.04
C LEU A 46 4.90 0.85 1.34
N VAL A 47 5.87 0.19 1.95
CA VAL A 47 6.53 0.66 3.17
C VAL A 47 7.82 1.37 2.81
N THR A 48 8.03 2.57 3.33
CA THR A 48 9.22 3.39 3.06
C THR A 48 9.68 4.17 4.30
N HIS A 49 10.92 4.67 4.27
CA HIS A 49 11.41 5.64 5.23
C HIS A 49 10.88 7.05 4.91
N GLY A 50 10.80 7.91 5.92
CA GLY A 50 10.28 9.27 5.79
C GLY A 50 11.29 10.30 5.27
N ASP A 51 12.54 9.90 5.04
CA ASP A 51 13.66 10.74 4.64
C ASP A 51 13.78 10.89 3.10
N LEU A 52 14.81 11.59 2.67
CA LEU A 52 15.10 11.82 1.26
C LEU A 52 15.49 10.52 0.52
N GLU A 53 16.20 9.63 1.20
CA GLU A 53 16.60 8.34 0.63
C GLU A 53 15.38 7.45 0.37
N GLY A 54 14.46 7.38 1.34
CA GLY A 54 13.18 6.68 1.20
C GLY A 54 12.33 7.26 0.08
N ALA A 55 12.27 8.59 -0.07
CA ALA A 55 11.59 9.26 -1.16
C ALA A 55 12.20 8.91 -2.53
N ALA A 56 13.52 8.96 -2.64
CA ALA A 56 14.23 8.62 -3.87
C ALA A 56 14.03 7.14 -4.26
N ALA A 57 14.12 6.24 -3.28
CA ALA A 57 13.88 4.82 -3.49
C ALA A 57 12.44 4.55 -3.94
N LEU A 58 11.45 5.18 -3.31
CA LEU A 58 10.04 5.07 -3.67
C LEU A 58 9.80 5.55 -5.10
N SER A 59 10.34 6.73 -5.46
CA SER A 59 10.22 7.31 -6.79
C SER A 59 10.81 6.40 -7.86
N ALA A 60 12.07 5.97 -7.68
CA ALA A 60 12.76 5.12 -8.64
C ALA A 60 12.03 3.77 -8.81
N THR A 61 11.58 3.20 -7.71
CA THR A 61 10.90 1.91 -7.71
C THR A 61 9.53 1.98 -8.39
N CYS A 62 8.72 2.99 -8.09
CA CYS A 62 7.41 3.17 -8.72
C CYS A 62 7.51 3.59 -10.20
N ALA A 63 8.57 4.32 -10.58
CA ALA A 63 8.83 4.63 -11.99
C ALA A 63 9.22 3.40 -12.82
N ALA A 64 10.06 2.52 -12.25
CA ALA A 64 10.49 1.29 -12.90
C ALA A 64 9.38 0.22 -12.94
N LEU A 65 8.63 0.10 -11.86
CA LEU A 65 7.59 -0.91 -11.65
C LEU A 65 6.33 -0.25 -11.04
N PRO A 66 5.48 0.35 -11.88
CA PRO A 66 4.24 0.95 -11.41
C PRO A 66 3.36 -0.07 -10.68
N PRO A 67 2.72 0.31 -9.56
CA PRO A 67 1.76 -0.55 -8.87
C PRO A 67 0.64 -1.02 -9.81
N PRO A 68 0.30 -2.32 -9.85
CA PRO A 68 -0.76 -2.85 -10.71
C PRO A 68 -2.17 -2.58 -10.17
N CYS A 69 -2.27 -2.04 -8.97
CA CYS A 69 -3.51 -1.72 -8.27
C CYS A 69 -3.32 -0.47 -7.43
N PRO A 70 -4.40 0.12 -6.87
CA PRO A 70 -4.30 1.26 -5.98
C PRO A 70 -3.33 1.01 -4.84
N ALA A 71 -2.48 1.99 -4.54
CA ALA A 71 -1.42 1.85 -3.55
C ALA A 71 -1.57 2.84 -2.40
N ILE A 72 -1.14 2.43 -1.21
CA ILE A 72 -0.99 3.26 -0.03
C ILE A 72 0.48 3.28 0.33
N THR A 73 1.02 4.44 0.65
CA THR A 73 2.39 4.58 1.15
C THR A 73 2.37 4.62 2.67
N LEU A 74 3.06 3.67 3.30
CA LEU A 74 3.19 3.59 4.75
C LEU A 74 4.60 4.01 5.15
N VAL A 75 4.73 5.13 5.89
CA VAL A 75 6.01 5.59 6.42
C VAL A 75 6.32 4.90 7.73
N CYS A 76 7.58 4.46 7.90
CA CYS A 76 8.05 3.75 9.07
C CYS A 76 7.70 4.44 10.39
N ALA A 77 7.47 3.63 11.43
CA ALA A 77 7.01 4.11 12.72
C ALA A 77 8.02 5.10 13.36
N GLY A 78 7.49 6.21 13.89
CA GLY A 78 8.31 7.26 14.53
C GLY A 78 8.92 8.26 13.57
N GLU A 79 8.88 8.02 12.27
CA GLU A 79 9.43 8.95 11.27
C GLU A 79 8.41 10.02 10.86
N ARG A 80 8.94 11.19 10.44
CA ARG A 80 8.19 12.25 9.78
C ARG A 80 8.58 12.24 8.32
N TRP A 81 7.61 12.32 7.42
CA TRP A 81 7.92 12.45 6.00
C TRP A 81 8.00 13.90 5.57
N GLY A 82 8.98 14.18 4.71
CA GLY A 82 9.15 15.46 4.04
C GLY A 82 8.30 15.59 2.76
N ALA A 83 8.48 16.71 2.07
CA ALA A 83 7.84 16.99 0.78
C ALA A 83 8.17 15.91 -0.26
N GLY A 84 9.42 15.42 -0.31
CA GLY A 84 9.84 14.41 -1.27
C GLY A 84 9.02 13.12 -1.25
N VAL A 85 8.71 12.58 -0.05
CA VAL A 85 7.84 11.40 0.05
C VAL A 85 6.43 11.71 -0.45
N ARG A 86 5.93 12.92 -0.14
CA ARG A 86 4.60 13.36 -0.57
C ARG A 86 4.48 13.47 -2.09
N GLU A 87 5.52 13.94 -2.74
CA GLU A 87 5.58 14.09 -4.20
C GLU A 87 5.73 12.76 -4.94
N CYS A 88 6.41 11.78 -4.31
CA CYS A 88 6.71 10.48 -4.91
C CYS A 88 5.67 9.39 -4.59
N ALA A 89 4.81 9.61 -3.61
CA ALA A 89 3.85 8.60 -3.18
C ALA A 89 2.78 8.34 -4.26
N PRO A 90 2.55 7.07 -4.65
CA PRO A 90 1.55 6.74 -5.67
C PRO A 90 0.11 6.80 -5.15
N GLY A 91 -0.11 7.19 -3.90
CA GLY A 91 -1.43 7.26 -3.27
C GLY A 91 -1.37 7.85 -1.86
N PRO A 92 -2.39 7.64 -1.03
CA PRO A 92 -2.43 8.17 0.32
C PRO A 92 -1.20 7.79 1.16
N ILE A 93 -0.74 8.72 2.00
CA ILE A 93 0.39 8.49 2.89
C ILE A 93 -0.14 8.33 4.31
N LEU A 94 0.28 7.25 4.95
CA LEU A 94 -0.03 6.95 6.35
C LEU A 94 1.26 6.77 7.13
N ARG A 95 1.18 6.97 8.44
CA ARG A 95 2.28 6.66 9.35
C ARG A 95 2.05 5.29 9.98
N ALA A 96 3.07 4.44 9.95
CA ALA A 96 3.04 3.19 10.67
C ALA A 96 2.89 3.44 12.19
N PRO A 97 2.04 2.68 12.89
CA PRO A 97 1.88 2.82 14.32
C PRO A 97 3.16 2.45 15.07
N THR A 98 3.53 3.23 16.08
CA THR A 98 4.70 2.97 16.92
C THR A 98 4.50 1.81 17.90
N ARG A 99 3.26 1.38 18.10
CA ARG A 99 2.89 0.26 18.98
C ARG A 99 1.89 -0.65 18.27
N PRO A 100 2.05 -1.97 18.38
CA PRO A 100 1.03 -2.92 17.91
C PRO A 100 -0.34 -2.60 18.54
N GLY A 101 -1.38 -2.58 17.72
CA GLY A 101 -2.76 -2.35 18.15
C GLY A 101 -3.23 -0.89 18.19
N ARG A 102 -2.35 0.10 18.17
CA ARG A 102 -2.75 1.51 18.00
C ARG A 102 -2.79 1.89 16.52
N ASN A 103 -3.89 2.49 16.08
CA ASN A 103 -4.13 2.98 14.71
C ASN A 103 -4.26 1.94 13.58
N LEU A 104 -4.44 0.67 13.89
CA LEU A 104 -4.81 -0.29 12.86
C LEU A 104 -6.13 0.12 12.15
N ARG A 105 -7.04 0.77 12.88
CA ARG A 105 -8.30 1.31 12.34
C ARG A 105 -8.09 2.35 11.24
N GLY A 106 -7.06 3.20 11.36
CA GLY A 106 -6.72 4.19 10.32
C GLY A 106 -6.23 3.51 9.04
N LEU A 107 -5.35 2.51 9.19
CA LEU A 107 -4.87 1.72 8.07
C LEU A 107 -6.00 0.91 7.42
N MET A 108 -6.85 0.26 8.22
CA MET A 108 -8.01 -0.47 7.71
C MET A 108 -8.97 0.42 6.93
N ARG A 109 -9.32 1.60 7.45
CA ARG A 109 -10.17 2.56 6.73
C ARG A 109 -9.55 3.02 5.41
N ALA A 110 -8.24 3.27 5.40
CA ALA A 110 -7.55 3.65 4.18
C ALA A 110 -7.54 2.51 3.16
N LEU A 111 -7.31 1.28 3.59
CA LEU A 111 -7.41 0.09 2.74
C LEU A 111 -8.84 -0.10 2.20
N GLU A 112 -9.84 0.03 3.05
CA GLU A 112 -11.26 -0.04 2.66
C GLU A 112 -11.62 1.06 1.65
N SER A 113 -11.16 2.30 1.84
CA SER A 113 -11.42 3.40 0.92
C SER A 113 -10.77 3.17 -0.46
N VAL A 114 -9.56 2.63 -0.47
CA VAL A 114 -8.82 2.31 -1.70
C VAL A 114 -9.44 1.11 -2.43
N SER A 115 -9.85 0.08 -1.70
CA SER A 115 -10.55 -1.09 -2.27
C SER A 115 -11.93 -0.73 -2.82
N SER A 116 -12.67 0.13 -2.13
CA SER A 116 -14.01 0.58 -2.56
C SER A 116 -13.96 1.45 -3.82
N ALA A 117 -12.91 2.26 -3.99
CA ALA A 117 -12.69 3.05 -5.21
C ALA A 117 -12.53 2.17 -6.46
N ARG A 118 -12.03 0.93 -6.30
CA ARG A 118 -11.93 -0.05 -7.39
C ARG A 118 -13.28 -0.69 -7.73
N ALA A 119 -14.11 -0.95 -6.74
CA ALA A 119 -15.43 -1.56 -6.93
C ALA A 119 -16.43 -0.61 -7.60
N GLY A 120 -16.23 0.72 -7.46
CA GLY A 120 -17.04 1.78 -8.06
C GLY A 120 -16.52 2.29 -9.40
N GLY A 121 -15.58 1.62 -10.04
CA GLY A 121 -14.82 2.07 -11.21
C GLY A 121 -15.63 2.33 -12.46
N ASP A 122 -16.28 3.46 -12.51
CA ASP A 122 -16.47 4.30 -13.70
C ASP A 122 -16.90 5.70 -13.26
N ALA A 123 -16.01 6.47 -12.66
CA ALA A 123 -16.21 7.90 -12.41
C ALA A 123 -14.86 8.63 -12.33
N SER A 124 -14.58 9.39 -13.39
CA SER A 124 -13.75 10.61 -13.48
C SER A 124 -12.81 10.87 -12.29
N LEU A 125 -11.52 10.59 -12.48
CA LEU A 125 -10.44 10.97 -11.57
C LEU A 125 -10.17 12.49 -11.69
N THR A 126 -10.95 13.30 -10.99
CA THR A 126 -10.58 14.64 -10.55
C THR A 126 -10.94 14.75 -9.08
N GLY A 127 -10.07 14.29 -8.20
CA GLY A 127 -10.26 14.34 -6.76
C GLY A 127 -9.03 14.93 -6.09
N GLU A 128 -9.19 16.09 -5.47
CA GLU A 128 -8.22 16.70 -4.57
C GLU A 128 -7.73 15.72 -3.50
N PRO A 129 -6.45 15.83 -3.07
CA PRO A 129 -5.92 14.96 -2.03
C PRO A 129 -6.64 15.21 -0.70
N LEU A 130 -7.34 14.20 -0.21
CA LEU A 130 -7.91 14.18 1.14
C LEU A 130 -6.76 14.24 2.17
N ALA A 131 -6.47 15.42 2.65
CA ALA A 131 -5.63 15.62 3.80
C ALA A 131 -6.40 15.16 5.06
N ILE A 132 -6.16 13.96 5.52
CA ILE A 132 -6.63 13.50 6.82
C ILE A 132 -5.63 14.00 7.86
N GLU A 133 -5.84 15.25 8.34
CA GLU A 133 -5.18 15.73 9.54
C GLU A 133 -5.67 14.93 10.76
N ALA A 134 -4.79 14.13 11.31
CA ALA A 134 -5.00 13.56 12.63
C ALA A 134 -4.84 14.70 13.66
N ARG A 135 -5.96 15.29 14.09
CA ARG A 135 -5.96 16.22 15.23
C ARG A 135 -5.58 15.47 16.50
N HIS A 136 -4.59 16.05 17.18
CA HIS A 136 -4.18 15.64 18.52
C HIS A 136 -5.30 15.88 19.53
N ALA A 137 -5.52 14.90 20.36
CA ALA A 137 -5.97 15.02 21.74
C ALA A 137 -5.23 13.98 22.57
#